data_586ba6d4ee48b3f3a79faccfbb5d1aff
#
_entry.id   586ba6d4ee48b3f3a79faccfbb5d1aff
#
_cell.length_a   1.000
_cell.length_b   1.000
_cell.length_c   1.000
_cell.angle_alpha   90.00
_cell.angle_beta   90.00
_cell.angle_gamma   90.00
#
_symmetry.space_group_name_H-M   'P 1'
#
loop_
_entity.id
_entity.type
_entity.pdbx_description
1 polymer ?
#
loop_
_entity_poly.entity_id
_entity_poly.type
_entity_poly.pdbx_seq_one_letter_code
_entity_poly.pdbx_strand_id
1 'polypeptide(L)'
;MDSFELNKIIAAILMVALLIIGIGKLSNVIFHVEKPKTPGYSVEIEQANVVSSQTSSQPTEDKVDIAALIAMGDIATGEKVFKKCAACHSIVKGGKNNIGPALYNVVGRDVGAVDDYKYSKALAAYGKAWTFEELNGYLLKPAKWIKGTKMAFAGLRKEKDRASVILYLNQNSDNPLPLP
;
A
#
# COMPACT_ATOMS: atom_id res chain seq x y z
N MET A 1 48.52 3.33 -25.08
CA MET A 1 47.74 4.46 -24.47
C MET A 1 48.77 5.44 -23.94
N ASP A 2 48.69 6.69 -24.36
CA ASP A 2 49.60 7.72 -23.87
C ASP A 2 49.25 8.06 -22.43
N SER A 3 50.29 8.38 -21.64
CA SER A 3 50.08 8.72 -20.20
C SER A 3 49.07 9.85 -20.00
N PHE A 4 48.89 10.71 -21.01
CA PHE A 4 47.90 11.80 -20.98
C PHE A 4 46.47 11.29 -21.13
N GLU A 5 46.21 10.30 -21.98
CA GLU A 5 44.89 9.68 -22.12
C GLU A 5 44.52 8.87 -20.86
N LEU A 6 45.49 8.14 -20.30
CA LEU A 6 45.30 7.42 -19.05
C LEU A 6 44.91 8.34 -17.89
N ASN A 7 45.58 9.49 -17.77
CA ASN A 7 45.27 10.48 -16.71
C ASN A 7 43.85 11.07 -16.86
N LYS A 8 43.40 11.32 -18.10
CA LYS A 8 42.01 11.77 -18.34
C LYS A 8 40.99 10.75 -17.87
N ILE A 9 41.22 9.46 -18.20
CA ILE A 9 40.31 8.37 -17.80
C ILE A 9 40.27 8.25 -16.26
N ILE A 10 41.45 8.28 -15.62
CA ILE A 10 41.52 8.23 -14.15
C ILE A 10 40.81 9.44 -13.51
N ALA A 11 41.04 10.66 -14.03
CA ALA A 11 40.39 11.85 -13.55
C ALA A 11 38.87 11.80 -13.71
N ALA A 12 38.35 11.27 -14.82
CA ALA A 12 36.93 11.09 -15.04
C ALA A 12 36.31 10.09 -14.04
N ILE A 13 36.97 8.95 -13.79
CA ILE A 13 36.51 7.94 -12.82
C ILE A 13 36.51 8.54 -11.41
N LEU A 14 37.54 9.25 -11.00
CA LEU A 14 37.62 9.89 -9.70
C LEU A 14 36.54 10.96 -9.52
N MET A 15 36.25 11.75 -10.54
CA MET A 15 35.19 12.75 -10.52
C MET A 15 33.81 12.09 -10.32
N VAL A 16 33.51 11.02 -11.06
CA VAL A 16 32.26 10.29 -10.91
C VAL A 16 32.13 9.68 -9.52
N ALA A 17 33.19 9.06 -9.00
CA ALA A 17 33.21 8.51 -7.64
C ALA A 17 32.96 9.60 -6.57
N LEU A 18 33.57 10.76 -6.72
CA LEU A 18 33.39 11.89 -5.81
C LEU A 18 31.95 12.42 -5.87
N LEU A 19 31.34 12.52 -7.04
CA LEU A 19 29.94 12.92 -7.19
C LEU A 19 29.00 11.93 -6.50
N ILE A 20 29.19 10.62 -6.67
CA ILE A 20 28.37 9.59 -6.02
C ILE A 20 28.46 9.69 -4.51
N ILE A 21 29.67 9.82 -3.97
CA ILE A 21 29.88 9.96 -2.53
C ILE A 21 29.30 11.28 -2.00
N GLY A 22 29.48 12.38 -2.74
CA GLY A 22 28.98 13.70 -2.37
C GLY A 22 27.44 13.73 -2.32
N ILE A 23 26.78 13.19 -3.36
CA ILE A 23 25.32 13.10 -3.42
C ILE A 23 24.79 12.19 -2.28
N GLY A 24 25.44 11.06 -2.02
CA GLY A 24 25.08 10.18 -0.91
C GLY A 24 25.19 10.85 0.47
N LYS A 25 26.26 11.59 0.72
CA LYS A 25 26.43 12.36 1.97
C LYS A 25 25.42 13.49 2.09
N LEU A 26 25.19 14.24 1.01
CA LEU A 26 24.21 15.34 1.00
C LEU A 26 22.80 14.80 1.24
N SER A 27 22.43 13.69 0.59
CA SER A 27 21.15 13.00 0.82
C SER A 27 20.96 12.59 2.27
N ASN A 28 22.00 12.03 2.91
CA ASN A 28 21.93 11.66 4.31
C ASN A 28 21.79 12.87 5.26
N VAL A 29 22.38 14.02 4.93
CA VAL A 29 22.23 15.24 5.75
C VAL A 29 20.81 15.82 5.62
N ILE A 30 20.26 15.84 4.40
CA ILE A 30 18.93 16.44 4.14
C ILE A 30 17.79 15.50 4.64
N PHE A 31 17.97 14.19 4.49
CA PHE A 31 16.94 13.19 4.82
C PHE A 31 17.28 12.35 6.06
N HIS A 32 18.16 12.88 6.94
CA HIS A 32 18.53 12.19 8.17
C HIS A 32 17.31 12.11 9.11
N VAL A 33 16.76 10.91 9.26
CA VAL A 33 15.73 10.62 10.26
C VAL A 33 16.39 9.84 11.40
N GLU A 34 16.51 10.47 12.57
CA GLU A 34 16.96 9.78 13.77
C GLU A 34 16.00 8.64 14.11
N LYS A 35 16.52 7.43 14.22
CA LYS A 35 15.73 6.31 14.74
C LYS A 35 15.44 6.56 16.21
N PRO A 36 14.17 6.54 16.64
CA PRO A 36 13.83 6.69 18.05
C PRO A 36 14.56 5.63 18.88
N LYS A 37 15.23 6.04 19.96
CA LYS A 37 16.01 5.15 20.85
C LYS A 37 15.14 4.20 21.66
N THR A 38 13.83 4.43 21.72
CA THR A 38 12.84 3.57 22.35
C THR A 38 11.77 3.24 21.35
N PRO A 39 11.39 1.96 21.15
CA PRO A 39 10.21 1.62 20.37
C PRO A 39 9.00 2.28 21.03
N GLY A 40 8.22 3.08 20.29
CA GLY A 40 7.06 3.82 20.79
C GLY A 40 5.88 2.95 21.24
N TYR A 41 6.08 1.66 21.35
CA TYR A 41 5.09 0.69 21.79
C TYR A 41 5.77 -0.40 22.63
N SER A 42 5.59 -0.34 23.96
CA SER A 42 5.94 -1.44 24.87
C SER A 42 4.70 -2.27 25.10
N VAL A 43 4.66 -3.49 24.60
CA VAL A 43 3.65 -4.49 24.98
C VAL A 43 4.13 -5.16 26.24
N GLU A 44 3.45 -4.93 27.38
CA GLU A 44 3.62 -5.75 28.58
C GLU A 44 2.96 -7.11 28.31
N ILE A 45 3.78 -8.14 28.22
CA ILE A 45 3.32 -9.53 28.10
C ILE A 45 3.17 -10.08 29.52
N GLU A 46 1.94 -10.12 30.06
CA GLU A 46 1.65 -10.96 31.21
C GLU A 46 1.78 -12.44 30.81
N GLN A 47 2.71 -13.13 31.49
CA GLN A 47 2.94 -14.56 31.33
C GLN A 47 1.74 -15.37 31.85
N ALA A 48 0.99 -15.97 30.96
CA ALA A 48 0.06 -17.03 31.30
C ALA A 48 0.41 -18.32 30.57
N ASN A 49 0.58 -19.37 31.36
CA ASN A 49 1.06 -20.71 31.14
C ASN A 49 0.73 -21.42 29.81
N VAL A 50 1.75 -22.14 29.36
CA VAL A 50 1.83 -23.07 28.25
C VAL A 50 0.85 -24.25 28.43
N VAL A 51 -0.01 -24.51 27.43
CA VAL A 51 -0.43 -25.84 27.05
C VAL A 51 -0.24 -26.01 25.55
N SER A 52 0.63 -26.94 25.23
CA SER A 52 1.02 -27.35 23.89
C SER A 52 -0.16 -27.92 23.10
N SER A 53 -0.44 -27.39 21.90
CA SER A 53 -1.06 -28.16 20.81
C SER A 53 -0.59 -27.57 19.48
N GLN A 54 0.16 -28.39 18.75
CA GLN A 54 0.66 -28.11 17.42
C GLN A 54 -0.51 -27.93 16.43
N THR A 55 -0.58 -26.77 15.79
CA THR A 55 -1.33 -26.63 14.52
C THR A 55 -0.66 -25.50 13.73
N SER A 56 -0.19 -25.86 12.56
CA SER A 56 0.28 -25.05 11.41
C SER A 56 0.39 -23.54 11.59
N SER A 57 1.62 -23.07 11.61
CA SER A 57 2.02 -21.66 11.62
C SER A 57 1.64 -20.94 10.32
N GLN A 58 0.49 -20.24 10.34
CA GLN A 58 0.30 -19.04 9.54
C GLN A 58 0.88 -17.85 10.32
N PRO A 59 1.54 -16.88 9.66
CA PRO A 59 2.00 -15.67 10.34
C PRO A 59 0.78 -14.94 10.91
N THR A 60 0.73 -14.76 12.22
CA THR A 60 -0.23 -13.89 12.91
C THR A 60 0.01 -12.47 12.41
N GLU A 61 -0.75 -12.03 11.42
CA GLU A 61 -0.92 -10.61 11.15
C GLU A 61 -1.62 -10.02 12.39
N ASP A 62 -1.00 -9.01 13.01
CA ASP A 62 -1.65 -8.20 14.03
C ASP A 62 -3.01 -7.80 13.47
N LYS A 63 -4.09 -8.30 14.08
CA LYS A 63 -5.46 -8.00 13.63
C LYS A 63 -5.68 -6.52 13.85
N VAL A 64 -5.56 -5.75 12.78
CA VAL A 64 -5.89 -4.33 12.80
C VAL A 64 -7.35 -4.21 13.23
N ASP A 65 -7.63 -3.45 14.29
CA ASP A 65 -9.00 -3.10 14.65
C ASP A 65 -9.58 -2.23 13.53
N ILE A 66 -10.37 -2.86 12.67
CA ILE A 66 -10.90 -2.20 11.48
C ILE A 66 -11.94 -1.12 11.83
N ALA A 67 -12.66 -1.29 12.93
CA ALA A 67 -13.63 -0.30 13.41
C ALA A 67 -12.90 0.96 13.87
N ALA A 68 -11.86 0.81 14.69
CA ALA A 68 -11.01 1.92 15.12
C ALA A 68 -10.33 2.61 13.95
N LEU A 69 -9.85 1.83 12.96
CA LEU A 69 -9.24 2.37 11.75
C LEU A 69 -10.25 3.20 10.94
N ILE A 70 -11.43 2.66 10.66
CA ILE A 70 -12.47 3.34 9.87
C ILE A 70 -12.96 4.61 10.60
N ALA A 71 -13.07 4.58 11.92
CA ALA A 71 -13.44 5.75 12.72
C ALA A 71 -12.47 6.94 12.59
N MET A 72 -11.21 6.71 12.23
CA MET A 72 -10.23 7.77 11.95
C MET A 72 -10.42 8.43 10.58
N GLY A 73 -11.22 7.84 9.71
CA GLY A 73 -11.42 8.29 8.33
C GLY A 73 -12.31 9.53 8.22
N ASP A 74 -12.14 10.24 7.11
CA ASP A 74 -12.94 11.39 6.72
C ASP A 74 -13.19 11.36 5.21
N ILE A 75 -14.45 11.49 4.79
CA ILE A 75 -14.86 11.34 3.38
C ILE A 75 -14.24 12.42 2.49
N ALA A 76 -14.19 13.68 2.95
CA ALA A 76 -13.61 14.75 2.16
C ALA A 76 -12.09 14.58 1.99
N THR A 77 -11.42 14.02 2.99
CA THR A 77 -10.02 13.58 2.88
C THR A 77 -9.92 12.39 1.93
N GLY A 78 -10.86 11.44 1.97
CA GLY A 78 -10.93 10.29 1.07
C GLY A 78 -11.03 10.69 -0.41
N GLU A 79 -11.84 11.69 -0.73
CA GLU A 79 -11.93 12.26 -2.07
C GLU A 79 -10.58 12.83 -2.54
N LYS A 80 -9.89 13.56 -1.66
CA LYS A 80 -8.54 14.09 -1.97
C LYS A 80 -7.52 12.98 -2.19
N VAL A 81 -7.54 11.93 -1.36
CA VAL A 81 -6.66 10.76 -1.49
C VAL A 81 -6.97 9.99 -2.77
N PHE A 82 -8.26 9.89 -3.15
CA PHE A 82 -8.71 9.20 -4.36
C PHE A 82 -8.11 9.78 -5.65
N LYS A 83 -7.69 11.04 -5.65
CA LYS A 83 -6.98 11.64 -6.80
C LYS A 83 -5.74 10.83 -7.22
N LYS A 84 -5.13 10.09 -6.30
CA LYS A 84 -4.01 9.16 -6.59
C LYS A 84 -4.48 7.91 -7.35
N CYS A 85 -5.75 7.59 -7.30
CA CYS A 85 -6.38 6.42 -7.93
C CYS A 85 -7.02 6.79 -9.27
N ALA A 86 -7.49 8.04 -9.41
CA ALA A 86 -8.29 8.54 -10.52
C ALA A 86 -7.58 8.48 -11.89
N ALA A 87 -6.23 8.45 -11.90
CA ALA A 87 -5.46 8.27 -13.13
C ALA A 87 -5.68 6.89 -13.78
N CYS A 88 -6.03 5.89 -12.97
CA CYS A 88 -6.20 4.51 -13.42
C CYS A 88 -7.63 3.97 -13.26
N HIS A 89 -8.44 4.56 -12.40
CA HIS A 89 -9.77 4.06 -12.04
C HIS A 89 -10.85 5.14 -12.18
N SER A 90 -12.04 4.73 -12.62
CA SER A 90 -13.26 5.53 -12.53
C SER A 90 -14.01 5.22 -11.24
N ILE A 91 -14.62 6.24 -10.60
CA ILE A 91 -15.48 6.10 -9.41
C ILE A 91 -16.94 6.44 -9.71
N VAL A 92 -17.24 6.97 -10.89
CA VAL A 92 -18.60 7.39 -11.21
C VAL A 92 -19.48 6.19 -11.53
N LYS A 93 -20.78 6.28 -11.21
CA LYS A 93 -21.77 5.25 -11.55
C LYS A 93 -21.82 5.04 -13.08
N GLY A 94 -21.70 3.79 -13.52
CA GLY A 94 -21.62 3.46 -14.94
C GLY A 94 -20.32 3.87 -15.63
N GLY A 95 -19.31 4.28 -14.85
CA GLY A 95 -17.99 4.63 -15.37
C GLY A 95 -17.29 3.45 -16.03
N LYS A 96 -16.50 3.73 -17.06
CA LYS A 96 -15.75 2.72 -17.81
C LYS A 96 -14.51 2.25 -17.03
N ASN A 97 -14.07 1.03 -17.35
CA ASN A 97 -12.74 0.56 -16.98
C ASN A 97 -11.68 1.37 -17.74
N ASN A 98 -10.62 1.75 -17.03
CA ASN A 98 -9.46 2.44 -17.58
C ASN A 98 -8.25 1.48 -17.55
N ILE A 99 -7.08 1.94 -17.07
CA ILE A 99 -5.92 1.09 -16.77
C ILE A 99 -6.29 0.06 -15.70
N GLY A 100 -7.11 0.46 -14.72
CA GLY A 100 -7.73 -0.39 -13.70
C GLY A 100 -9.25 -0.49 -13.88
N PRO A 101 -9.92 -1.42 -13.17
CA PRO A 101 -11.37 -1.57 -13.22
C PRO A 101 -12.09 -0.36 -12.58
N ALA A 102 -13.36 -0.15 -12.96
CA ALA A 102 -14.21 0.83 -12.31
C ALA A 102 -14.44 0.46 -10.83
N LEU A 103 -14.39 1.47 -9.95
CA LEU A 103 -14.46 1.32 -8.49
C LEU A 103 -15.83 1.69 -7.89
N TYR A 104 -16.79 2.15 -8.69
CA TYR A 104 -18.16 2.29 -8.21
C TYR A 104 -18.69 0.93 -7.74
N ASN A 105 -19.35 0.86 -6.59
CA ASN A 105 -19.78 -0.40 -5.94
C ASN A 105 -18.61 -1.37 -5.63
N VAL A 106 -17.40 -0.90 -5.36
CA VAL A 106 -16.27 -1.81 -5.11
C VAL A 106 -16.30 -2.43 -3.72
N VAL A 107 -16.77 -1.70 -2.70
CA VAL A 107 -16.83 -2.21 -1.32
C VAL A 107 -17.93 -3.28 -1.25
N GLY A 108 -17.57 -4.45 -0.75
CA GLY A 108 -18.45 -5.63 -0.72
C GLY A 108 -18.49 -6.46 -2.00
N ARG A 109 -17.94 -5.95 -3.12
CA ARG A 109 -17.90 -6.68 -4.41
C ARG A 109 -16.81 -7.76 -4.38
N ASP A 110 -17.06 -8.89 -5.02
CA ASP A 110 -16.05 -9.93 -5.18
C ASP A 110 -14.82 -9.42 -5.95
N VAL A 111 -13.66 -9.84 -5.51
CA VAL A 111 -12.39 -9.51 -6.18
C VAL A 111 -12.35 -10.17 -7.55
N GLY A 112 -12.11 -9.37 -8.58
CA GLY A 112 -12.08 -9.90 -9.94
C GLY A 112 -13.42 -9.98 -10.65
N ALA A 113 -14.52 -9.45 -10.08
CA ALA A 113 -15.88 -9.62 -10.56
C ALA A 113 -16.34 -8.67 -11.69
N VAL A 114 -15.48 -7.77 -12.19
CA VAL A 114 -15.86 -6.91 -13.33
C VAL A 114 -15.63 -7.67 -14.62
N ASP A 115 -16.72 -8.06 -15.31
CA ASP A 115 -16.70 -8.98 -16.44
C ASP A 115 -15.89 -8.48 -17.65
N ASP A 116 -15.95 -7.19 -17.92
CA ASP A 116 -15.29 -6.55 -19.07
C ASP A 116 -13.87 -6.03 -18.75
N TYR A 117 -13.29 -6.45 -17.60
CA TYR A 117 -11.93 -6.09 -17.21
C TYR A 117 -11.00 -7.32 -17.12
N LYS A 118 -9.85 -7.25 -17.79
CA LYS A 118 -8.85 -8.34 -17.77
C LYS A 118 -7.97 -8.27 -16.52
N TYR A 119 -8.38 -8.94 -15.45
CA TYR A 119 -7.61 -9.05 -14.21
C TYR A 119 -6.28 -9.82 -14.36
N SER A 120 -5.40 -9.69 -13.36
CA SER A 120 -4.30 -10.64 -13.18
C SER A 120 -4.86 -12.01 -12.75
N LYS A 121 -4.13 -13.09 -13.04
CA LYS A 121 -4.49 -14.43 -12.57
C LYS A 121 -4.67 -14.45 -11.04
N ALA A 122 -3.82 -13.70 -10.32
CA ALA A 122 -3.86 -13.62 -8.87
C ALA A 122 -5.16 -12.98 -8.34
N LEU A 123 -5.64 -11.88 -8.96
CA LEU A 123 -6.90 -11.28 -8.54
C LEU A 123 -8.11 -12.11 -8.98
N ALA A 124 -8.10 -12.66 -10.19
CA ALA A 124 -9.20 -13.51 -10.69
C ALA A 124 -9.40 -14.78 -9.84
N ALA A 125 -8.33 -15.30 -9.23
CA ALA A 125 -8.37 -16.50 -8.39
C ALA A 125 -8.42 -16.20 -6.89
N TYR A 126 -8.60 -14.92 -6.48
CA TYR A 126 -8.45 -14.55 -5.07
C TYR A 126 -9.56 -15.07 -4.16
N GLY A 127 -10.79 -15.17 -4.68
CA GLY A 127 -11.92 -15.83 -4.01
C GLY A 127 -12.48 -15.15 -2.77
N LYS A 128 -12.21 -13.84 -2.58
CA LYS A 128 -12.73 -13.03 -1.48
C LYS A 128 -13.44 -11.80 -2.01
N ALA A 129 -14.27 -11.16 -1.18
CA ALA A 129 -14.85 -9.87 -1.44
C ALA A 129 -13.95 -8.72 -0.93
N TRP A 130 -14.11 -7.53 -1.47
CA TRP A 130 -13.48 -6.31 -1.00
C TRP A 130 -14.14 -5.81 0.29
N THR A 131 -13.87 -6.48 1.42
CA THR A 131 -14.26 -5.98 2.75
C THR A 131 -13.39 -4.78 3.16
N PHE A 132 -13.73 -4.13 4.27
CA PHE A 132 -12.91 -3.05 4.82
C PHE A 132 -11.49 -3.53 5.14
N GLU A 133 -11.35 -4.75 5.68
CA GLU A 133 -10.06 -5.38 6.01
C GLU A 133 -9.25 -5.67 4.76
N GLU A 134 -9.86 -6.30 3.75
CA GLU A 134 -9.18 -6.64 2.49
C GLU A 134 -8.73 -5.37 1.76
N LEU A 135 -9.57 -4.33 1.73
CA LEU A 135 -9.20 -3.03 1.17
C LEU A 135 -8.06 -2.37 1.97
N ASN A 136 -8.13 -2.40 3.32
CA ASN A 136 -7.05 -1.83 4.13
C ASN A 136 -5.71 -2.51 3.86
N GLY A 137 -5.68 -3.83 3.86
CA GLY A 137 -4.46 -4.61 3.58
C GLY A 137 -3.95 -4.40 2.15
N TYR A 138 -4.84 -4.45 1.17
CA TYR A 138 -4.49 -4.25 -0.23
C TYR A 138 -3.99 -2.84 -0.51
N LEU A 139 -4.65 -1.81 0.03
CA LEU A 139 -4.25 -0.42 -0.15
C LEU A 139 -2.98 -0.06 0.62
N LEU A 140 -2.63 -0.79 1.68
CA LEU A 140 -1.35 -0.61 2.35
C LEU A 140 -0.17 -0.95 1.43
N LYS A 141 -0.22 -2.10 0.76
CA LYS A 141 0.81 -2.52 -0.20
C LYS A 141 0.27 -3.60 -1.14
N PRO A 142 -0.32 -3.24 -2.29
CA PRO A 142 -1.00 -4.17 -3.19
C PRO A 142 -0.18 -5.40 -3.58
N ALA A 143 1.07 -5.20 -3.99
CA ALA A 143 1.94 -6.29 -4.44
C ALA A 143 2.37 -7.25 -3.31
N LYS A 144 2.32 -6.80 -2.04
CA LYS A 144 2.58 -7.67 -0.88
C LYS A 144 1.32 -8.46 -0.49
N TRP A 145 0.16 -7.79 -0.52
CA TRP A 145 -1.12 -8.37 -0.10
C TRP A 145 -1.59 -9.44 -1.08
N ILE A 146 -1.61 -9.11 -2.38
CA ILE A 146 -1.94 -10.08 -3.44
C ILE A 146 -0.75 -10.18 -4.40
N LYS A 147 0.12 -11.16 -4.16
CA LYS A 147 1.29 -11.41 -5.02
C LYS A 147 0.82 -11.74 -6.45
N GLY A 148 1.39 -11.06 -7.43
CA GLY A 148 1.00 -11.20 -8.84
C GLY A 148 -0.13 -10.27 -9.29
N THR A 149 -0.56 -9.33 -8.45
CA THR A 149 -1.43 -8.23 -8.90
C THR A 149 -0.75 -7.41 -9.99
N LYS A 150 -1.55 -6.92 -10.95
CA LYS A 150 -1.08 -5.97 -11.98
C LYS A 150 -1.08 -4.51 -11.49
N MET A 151 -1.68 -4.22 -10.34
CA MET A 151 -1.78 -2.88 -9.79
C MET A 151 -0.40 -2.39 -9.33
N ALA A 152 0.21 -1.52 -10.14
CA ALA A 152 1.52 -0.93 -9.87
C ALA A 152 1.41 0.31 -8.96
N PHE A 153 0.81 0.15 -7.80
CA PHE A 153 0.64 1.21 -6.81
C PHE A 153 1.53 0.98 -5.59
N ALA A 154 2.25 2.01 -5.15
CA ALA A 154 3.18 1.90 -4.02
C ALA A 154 2.49 1.66 -2.67
N GLY A 155 1.20 1.96 -2.59
CA GLY A 155 0.39 1.84 -1.38
C GLY A 155 0.23 3.15 -0.61
N LEU A 156 -0.68 3.13 0.37
CA LEU A 156 -0.97 4.22 1.31
C LEU A 156 -0.47 3.82 2.70
N ARG A 157 0.65 4.40 3.13
CA ARG A 157 1.26 4.06 4.44
C ARG A 157 0.45 4.62 5.62
N LYS A 158 -0.16 5.80 5.46
CA LYS A 158 -0.92 6.46 6.52
C LYS A 158 -2.28 5.78 6.70
N GLU A 159 -2.59 5.35 7.92
CA GLU A 159 -3.86 4.70 8.26
C GLU A 159 -5.05 5.60 7.98
N LYS A 160 -4.96 6.87 8.37
CA LYS A 160 -6.00 7.86 8.10
C LYS A 160 -6.29 8.02 6.60
N ASP A 161 -5.26 7.97 5.73
CA ASP A 161 -5.47 8.05 4.28
C ASP A 161 -6.21 6.80 3.76
N ARG A 162 -5.87 5.60 4.29
CA ARG A 162 -6.55 4.35 3.92
C ARG A 162 -8.00 4.33 4.40
N ALA A 163 -8.21 4.63 5.67
CA ALA A 163 -9.55 4.74 6.24
C ALA A 163 -10.43 5.72 5.44
N SER A 164 -9.90 6.90 5.17
CA SER A 164 -10.61 7.96 4.45
C SER A 164 -10.99 7.54 3.02
N VAL A 165 -10.05 6.95 2.28
CA VAL A 165 -10.36 6.52 0.89
C VAL A 165 -11.32 5.33 0.88
N ILE A 166 -11.26 4.42 1.87
CA ILE A 166 -12.20 3.30 1.99
C ILE A 166 -13.61 3.83 2.26
N LEU A 167 -13.78 4.81 3.16
CA LEU A 167 -15.06 5.47 3.40
C LEU A 167 -15.60 6.14 2.13
N TYR A 168 -14.75 6.85 1.40
CA TYR A 168 -15.13 7.47 0.14
C TYR A 168 -15.55 6.44 -0.91
N LEU A 169 -14.84 5.30 -1.02
CA LEU A 169 -15.23 4.19 -1.89
C LEU A 169 -16.58 3.59 -1.48
N ASN A 170 -16.81 3.40 -0.16
CA ASN A 170 -18.07 2.87 0.35
C ASN A 170 -19.25 3.80 0.06
N GLN A 171 -19.06 5.11 0.19
CA GLN A 171 -20.09 6.09 -0.16
C GLN A 171 -20.44 6.08 -1.65
N ASN A 172 -19.49 5.75 -2.52
CA ASN A 172 -19.70 5.65 -3.97
C ASN A 172 -20.24 4.25 -4.34
N SER A 173 -21.38 3.91 -3.76
CA SER A 173 -22.09 2.63 -3.96
C SER A 173 -23.59 2.85 -3.94
N ASP A 174 -24.34 2.01 -4.66
CA ASP A 174 -25.80 1.95 -4.56
C ASP A 174 -26.24 1.31 -3.23
N ASN A 175 -25.38 0.45 -2.66
CA ASN A 175 -25.62 -0.27 -1.41
C ASN A 175 -24.35 -0.19 -0.52
N PRO A 176 -24.10 0.95 0.12
CA PRO A 176 -22.94 1.07 1.02
C PRO A 176 -23.03 0.03 2.14
N LEU A 177 -21.92 -0.61 2.46
CA LEU A 177 -21.86 -1.50 3.61
C LEU A 177 -21.99 -0.69 4.90
N PRO A 178 -22.69 -1.23 5.94
CA PRO A 178 -22.68 -0.64 7.26
C PRO A 178 -21.24 -0.55 7.78
N LEU A 179 -20.94 0.54 8.47
CA LEU A 179 -19.62 0.71 9.09
C LEU A 179 -19.47 -0.28 10.26
N PRO A 180 -18.27 -0.84 10.45
CA PRO A 180 -17.98 -1.81 11.51
C PRO A 180 -17.99 -1.18 12.90
#